data_527b7666c6d9360f37de37f8f5116891
#
_entry.id   527b7666c6d9360f37de37f8f5116891
#
_cell.length_a   1.000
_cell.length_b   1.000
_cell.length_c   1.000
_cell.angle_alpha   90.00
_cell.angle_beta   90.00
_cell.angle_gamma   90.00
#
_symmetry.space_group_name_H-M   'P 1'
#
loop_
_entity.id
_entity.type
_entity.pdbx_description
1 polymer ?
#
loop_
_entity_poly.entity_id
_entity_poly.type
_entity_poly.pdbx_seq_one_letter_code
_entity_poly.pdbx_strand_id
1 'polypeptide(L)'
;VTFVESDRATADALREIVTTLAPDRGRVIHGEALGWLADAPHPFDIVFLDPPFGSDLVAQAAQALELGGWLQPDARVYLEMPATEGPPVLPAGWTLHRSGRAGAVGYHLALHRGVDGVKPT
;
A
#
# COMPACT_ATOMS: atom_id res chain seq x y z
N VAL A 1 -0.30 11.15 6.95
CA VAL A 1 -0.39 9.68 6.80
C VAL A 1 -1.83 9.24 6.96
N THR A 2 -2.28 8.40 6.06
CA THR A 2 -3.62 7.82 6.13
C THR A 2 -3.51 6.33 6.36
N PHE A 3 -4.20 5.83 7.38
CA PHE A 3 -4.31 4.41 7.68
C PHE A 3 -5.70 3.94 7.30
N VAL A 4 -5.80 2.84 6.59
CA VAL A 4 -7.08 2.20 6.27
C VAL A 4 -7.09 0.83 6.92
N GLU A 5 -8.01 0.60 7.84
CA GLU A 5 -8.07 -0.62 8.63
C GLU A 5 -9.50 -1.16 8.69
N SER A 6 -9.65 -2.43 8.37
CA SER A 6 -10.98 -3.07 8.37
C SER A 6 -11.42 -3.54 9.76
N ASP A 7 -10.49 -3.84 10.64
CA ASP A 7 -10.82 -4.27 12.00
C ASP A 7 -11.10 -3.07 12.91
N ARG A 8 -12.30 -3.04 13.48
CA ARG A 8 -12.73 -1.88 14.28
C ARG A 8 -11.84 -1.65 15.51
N ALA A 9 -11.51 -2.72 16.22
CA ALA A 9 -10.68 -2.58 17.41
C ALA A 9 -9.28 -2.05 17.09
N THR A 10 -8.71 -2.53 16.00
CA THR A 10 -7.41 -2.06 15.51
C THR A 10 -7.48 -0.60 15.05
N ALA A 11 -8.55 -0.24 14.34
CA ALA A 11 -8.75 1.14 13.90
C ALA A 11 -8.89 2.08 15.09
N ASP A 12 -9.63 1.69 16.12
CA ASP A 12 -9.79 2.51 17.32
C ASP A 12 -8.46 2.66 18.06
N ALA A 13 -7.68 1.60 18.15
CA ALA A 13 -6.35 1.65 18.78
C ALA A 13 -5.41 2.58 18.00
N LEU A 14 -5.44 2.52 16.66
CA LEU A 14 -4.65 3.42 15.83
C LEU A 14 -5.06 4.87 16.03
N ARG A 15 -6.36 5.15 16.16
CA ARG A 15 -6.84 6.51 16.41
C ARG A 15 -6.31 7.07 17.71
N GLU A 16 -6.25 6.27 18.75
CA GLU A 16 -5.68 6.69 20.03
C GLU A 16 -4.20 7.03 19.87
N ILE A 17 -3.46 6.19 19.17
CA ILE A 17 -2.03 6.41 18.94
C ILE A 17 -1.81 7.69 18.13
N VAL A 18 -2.55 7.87 17.04
CA VAL A 18 -2.44 9.04 16.19
C VAL A 18 -2.78 10.31 16.95
N THR A 19 -3.86 10.28 17.74
CA THR A 19 -4.28 11.44 18.55
C THR A 19 -3.21 11.83 19.54
N THR A 20 -2.51 10.86 20.11
CA THR A 20 -1.46 11.09 21.11
C THR A 20 -0.16 11.59 20.48
N LEU A 21 0.26 10.96 19.36
CA LEU A 21 1.58 11.18 18.80
C LEU A 21 1.61 12.20 17.66
N ALA A 22 0.59 12.23 16.84
CA ALA A 22 0.61 13.04 15.62
C ALA A 22 -0.79 13.45 15.19
N PRO A 23 -1.53 14.22 16.00
CA PRO A 23 -2.92 14.54 15.72
C PRO A 23 -3.14 15.27 14.40
N ASP A 24 -2.15 16.04 13.95
CA ASP A 24 -2.25 16.82 12.70
C ASP A 24 -1.66 16.10 11.49
N ARG A 25 -1.10 14.91 11.67
CA ARG A 25 -0.35 14.22 10.61
C ARG A 25 -0.88 12.85 10.27
N GLY A 26 -1.84 12.35 11.03
CA GLY A 26 -2.37 11.02 10.82
C GLY A 26 -3.88 11.02 10.74
N ARG A 27 -4.40 10.15 9.92
CA ARG A 27 -5.82 9.95 9.74
C ARG A 27 -6.09 8.45 9.68
N VAL A 28 -7.10 7.99 10.41
CA VAL A 28 -7.47 6.57 10.42
C VAL A 28 -8.86 6.42 9.84
N ILE A 29 -8.97 5.56 8.85
CA ILE A 29 -10.23 5.22 8.20
C ILE A 29 -10.58 3.78 8.58
N HIS A 30 -11.73 3.59 9.20
CA HIS A 30 -12.25 2.26 9.44
C HIS A 30 -13.02 1.81 8.20
N GLY A 31 -12.49 0.81 7.52
CA GLY A 31 -13.12 0.31 6.30
C GLY A 31 -12.24 -0.67 5.56
N GLU A 32 -12.79 -1.21 4.51
CA GLU A 32 -12.08 -2.10 3.60
C GLU A 32 -11.24 -1.28 2.62
N ALA A 33 -9.97 -1.66 2.48
CA ALA A 33 -9.05 -0.91 1.62
C ALA A 33 -9.54 -0.83 0.17
N LEU A 34 -10.01 -1.93 -0.39
CA LEU A 34 -10.48 -1.94 -1.78
C LEU A 34 -11.69 -1.02 -1.98
N GLY A 35 -12.59 -0.99 -0.99
CA GLY A 35 -13.74 -0.09 -1.05
C GLY A 35 -13.32 1.37 -0.96
N TRP A 36 -12.38 1.67 -0.09
CA TRP A 36 -11.86 3.03 0.06
C TRP A 36 -11.14 3.50 -1.20
N LEU A 37 -10.38 2.61 -1.85
CA LEU A 37 -9.66 2.93 -3.07
C LEU A 37 -10.58 3.16 -4.28
N ALA A 38 -11.86 2.87 -4.16
CA ALA A 38 -12.84 3.17 -5.19
C ALA A 38 -13.31 4.63 -5.16
N ASP A 39 -13.00 5.36 -4.09
CA ASP A 39 -13.36 6.78 -3.96
C ASP A 39 -12.38 7.70 -4.67
N ALA A 40 -12.59 9.00 -4.53
CA ALA A 40 -11.75 10.03 -5.15
C ALA A 40 -10.30 9.91 -4.67
N PRO A 41 -9.35 9.87 -5.60
CA PRO A 41 -7.96 9.64 -5.23
C PRO A 41 -7.31 10.84 -4.55
N HIS A 42 -6.31 10.52 -3.74
CA HIS A 42 -5.38 11.49 -3.20
C HIS A 42 -3.98 10.89 -3.43
N PRO A 43 -3.21 11.39 -4.40
CA PRO A 43 -1.95 10.75 -4.77
C PRO A 43 -0.93 10.77 -3.64
N PHE A 44 -0.36 9.61 -3.38
CA PHE A 44 0.66 9.43 -2.34
C PHE A 44 2.03 9.15 -2.94
N ASP A 45 3.06 9.55 -2.19
CA ASP A 45 4.45 9.27 -2.54
C ASP A 45 4.91 7.91 -2.03
N ILE A 46 4.36 7.47 -0.93
CA ILE A 46 4.74 6.21 -0.29
C ILE A 46 3.48 5.50 0.18
N VAL A 47 3.36 4.23 -0.16
CA VAL A 47 2.24 3.39 0.26
C VAL A 47 2.79 2.11 0.86
N PHE A 48 2.20 1.68 1.99
CA PHE A 48 2.48 0.40 2.61
C PHE A 48 1.26 -0.50 2.45
N LEU A 49 1.46 -1.67 1.85
CA LEU A 49 0.44 -2.68 1.69
C LEU A 49 0.79 -3.89 2.55
N ASP A 50 0.01 -4.11 3.60
CA ASP A 50 0.20 -5.23 4.51
C ASP A 50 -1.15 -5.87 4.81
N PRO A 51 -1.76 -6.56 3.83
CA PRO A 51 -3.04 -7.21 4.05
C PRO A 51 -2.88 -8.41 4.98
N PRO A 52 -3.93 -8.74 5.77
CA PRO A 52 -3.84 -9.82 6.75
C PRO A 52 -3.60 -11.20 6.15
N PHE A 53 -4.06 -11.44 4.93
CA PHE A 53 -3.91 -12.74 4.27
C PHE A 53 -3.78 -12.61 2.77
N GLY A 54 -2.87 -13.42 2.22
CA GLY A 54 -2.88 -13.80 0.82
C GLY A 54 -2.40 -12.78 -0.19
N SER A 55 -1.75 -13.28 -1.20
CA SER A 55 -1.21 -12.51 -2.30
C SER A 55 -2.28 -11.91 -3.20
N ASP A 56 -3.48 -12.53 -3.24
CA ASP A 56 -4.58 -12.04 -4.10
C ASP A 56 -5.01 -10.63 -3.68
N LEU A 57 -5.08 -10.38 -2.38
CA LEU A 57 -5.46 -9.07 -1.89
C LEU A 57 -4.39 -8.03 -2.18
N VAL A 58 -3.11 -8.42 -2.11
CA VAL A 58 -1.99 -7.54 -2.49
C VAL A 58 -2.11 -7.16 -3.97
N ALA A 59 -2.33 -8.13 -4.85
CA ALA A 59 -2.45 -7.88 -6.28
C ALA A 59 -3.64 -6.98 -6.60
N GLN A 60 -4.79 -7.23 -5.95
CA GLN A 60 -5.99 -6.42 -6.15
C GLN A 60 -5.78 -4.98 -5.67
N ALA A 61 -5.15 -4.80 -4.51
CA ALA A 61 -4.88 -3.48 -3.98
C ALA A 61 -3.90 -2.71 -4.87
N ALA A 62 -2.87 -3.39 -5.36
CA ALA A 62 -1.90 -2.76 -6.27
C ALA A 62 -2.58 -2.28 -7.55
N GLN A 63 -3.46 -3.08 -8.15
CA GLN A 63 -4.21 -2.68 -9.33
C GLN A 63 -5.14 -1.51 -9.03
N ALA A 64 -5.80 -1.52 -7.89
CA ALA A 64 -6.69 -0.42 -7.50
C ALA A 64 -5.91 0.89 -7.30
N LEU A 65 -4.72 0.83 -6.72
CA LEU A 65 -3.86 2.00 -6.56
C LEU A 65 -3.45 2.56 -7.92
N GLU A 66 -3.10 1.69 -8.86
CA GLU A 66 -2.67 2.10 -10.20
C GLU A 66 -3.82 2.70 -10.99
N LEU A 67 -4.94 1.99 -11.06
CA LEU A 67 -6.08 2.41 -11.88
C LEU A 67 -6.79 3.63 -11.32
N GLY A 68 -6.77 3.79 -10.01
CA GLY A 68 -7.49 4.87 -9.33
C GLY A 68 -6.75 6.19 -9.24
N GLY A 69 -5.49 6.25 -9.65
CA GLY A 69 -4.72 7.50 -9.56
C GLY A 69 -4.23 7.84 -8.15
N TRP A 70 -3.98 6.82 -7.33
CA TRP A 70 -3.56 7.01 -5.95
C TRP A 70 -2.06 7.22 -5.76
N LEU A 71 -1.27 7.14 -6.83
CA LEU A 71 0.19 7.18 -6.74
C LEU A 71 0.75 8.36 -7.50
N GLN A 72 1.66 9.09 -6.85
CA GLN A 72 2.48 10.08 -7.52
C GLN A 72 3.45 9.39 -8.49
N PRO A 73 3.92 10.10 -9.53
CA PRO A 73 5.06 9.59 -10.30
C PRO A 73 6.21 9.28 -9.36
N ASP A 74 6.90 8.18 -9.58
CA ASP A 74 8.01 7.72 -8.75
C ASP A 74 7.63 7.33 -7.31
N ALA A 75 6.35 7.11 -7.05
CA ALA A 75 5.92 6.64 -5.75
C ALA A 75 6.54 5.28 -5.43
N ARG A 76 6.76 5.05 -4.15
CA ARG A 76 7.28 3.78 -3.65
C ARG A 76 6.18 3.03 -2.93
N VAL A 77 6.06 1.75 -3.26
CA VAL A 77 5.06 0.89 -2.64
C VAL A 77 5.77 -0.27 -1.95
N TYR A 78 5.58 -0.36 -0.66
CA TYR A 78 6.13 -1.45 0.16
C TYR A 78 5.04 -2.48 0.37
N LEU A 79 5.34 -3.75 0.05
CA LEU A 79 4.37 -4.84 0.13
C LEU A 79 4.91 -5.94 1.03
N GLU A 80 4.05 -6.47 1.89
CA GLU A 80 4.34 -7.67 2.66
C GLU A 80 3.38 -8.78 2.26
N MET A 81 3.90 -10.00 2.16
CA MET A 81 3.11 -11.17 1.81
C MET A 81 3.81 -12.42 2.35
N PRO A 82 3.12 -13.57 2.41
CA PRO A 82 3.79 -14.80 2.85
C PRO A 82 5.00 -15.12 1.95
N ALA A 83 6.12 -15.48 2.59
CA ALA A 83 7.35 -15.78 1.86
C ALA A 83 7.19 -16.93 0.88
N THR A 84 6.26 -17.85 1.14
CA THR A 84 6.00 -19.02 0.31
C THR A 84 5.28 -18.70 -0.98
N GLU A 85 4.72 -17.51 -1.12
CA GLU A 85 3.93 -17.15 -2.31
C GLU A 85 4.77 -16.49 -3.41
N GLY A 86 6.06 -16.32 -3.16
CA GLY A 86 6.97 -15.76 -4.15
C GLY A 86 6.80 -14.27 -4.35
N PRO A 87 7.42 -13.71 -5.40
CA PRO A 87 7.33 -12.28 -5.63
C PRO A 87 5.90 -11.85 -6.03
N PRO A 88 5.51 -10.62 -5.71
CA PRO A 88 4.19 -10.14 -6.04
C PRO A 88 4.01 -9.93 -7.55
N VAL A 89 2.76 -10.11 -8.01
CA VAL A 89 2.38 -9.73 -9.36
C VAL A 89 2.07 -8.23 -9.34
N LEU A 90 2.85 -7.47 -10.06
CA LEU A 90 2.74 -6.01 -10.05
C LEU A 90 2.02 -5.49 -11.31
N PRO A 91 1.32 -4.35 -11.21
CA PRO A 91 0.76 -3.69 -12.39
C PRO A 91 1.84 -3.32 -13.40
N ALA A 92 1.44 -3.20 -14.66
CA ALA A 92 2.34 -2.74 -15.71
C ALA A 92 2.86 -1.34 -15.34
N GLY A 93 4.13 -1.11 -15.61
CA GLY A 93 4.77 0.16 -15.28
C GLY A 93 5.38 0.22 -13.89
N TRP A 94 5.10 -0.76 -13.04
CA TRP A 94 5.78 -0.87 -11.75
C TRP A 94 7.01 -1.73 -11.90
N THR A 95 8.06 -1.42 -11.14
CA THR A 95 9.31 -2.17 -11.14
C THR A 95 9.58 -2.69 -9.74
N LEU A 96 9.85 -3.97 -9.61
CA LEU A 96 10.29 -4.54 -8.34
C LEU A 96 11.74 -4.11 -8.11
N HIS A 97 11.97 -3.32 -7.08
CA HIS A 97 13.27 -2.73 -6.81
C HIS A 97 14.10 -3.59 -5.85
N ARG A 98 13.48 -4.03 -4.76
CA ARG A 98 14.14 -4.87 -3.76
C ARG A 98 13.16 -5.87 -3.19
N SER A 99 13.69 -7.02 -2.81
CA SER A 99 12.93 -8.05 -2.12
C SER A 99 13.78 -8.67 -1.03
N GLY A 100 13.14 -9.14 0.02
CA GLY A 100 13.81 -9.83 1.11
C GLY A 100 12.84 -10.72 1.85
N ARG A 101 13.36 -11.38 2.86
CA ARG A 101 12.58 -12.32 3.66
C ARG A 101 12.99 -12.21 5.11
N ALA A 102 11.99 -12.20 6.00
CA ALA A 102 12.19 -12.25 7.43
C ALA A 102 11.24 -13.32 7.98
N GLY A 103 11.78 -14.50 8.30
CA GLY A 103 10.96 -15.63 8.73
C GLY A 103 9.97 -16.05 7.65
N ALA A 104 8.69 -16.04 7.99
CA ALA A 104 7.60 -16.41 7.09
C ALA A 104 7.11 -15.26 6.22
N VAL A 105 7.68 -14.07 6.37
CA VAL A 105 7.23 -12.87 5.66
C VAL A 105 8.20 -12.52 4.54
N GLY A 106 7.66 -12.34 3.34
CA GLY A 106 8.38 -11.75 2.23
C GLY A 106 8.05 -10.27 2.15
N TYR A 107 9.07 -9.42 2.03
CA TYR A 107 8.86 -8.00 1.88
C TYR A 107 9.45 -7.51 0.57
N HIS A 108 8.74 -6.58 -0.07
CA HIS A 108 9.08 -6.15 -1.42
C HIS A 108 8.91 -4.65 -1.54
N LEU A 109 9.85 -4.01 -2.20
CA LEU A 109 9.75 -2.61 -2.53
C LEU A 109 9.58 -2.45 -4.03
N ALA A 110 8.47 -1.89 -4.45
CA ALA A 110 8.16 -1.61 -5.84
C ALA A 110 8.23 -0.12 -6.11
N LEU A 111 8.60 0.24 -7.32
CA LEU A 111 8.62 1.62 -7.78
C LEU A 111 7.55 1.81 -8.83
N HIS A 112 6.71 2.82 -8.62
CA HIS A 112 5.72 3.26 -9.60
C HIS A 112 6.39 4.19 -10.59
N ARG A 113 6.17 3.94 -11.88
CA ARG A 113 6.69 4.83 -12.91
C ARG A 113 5.69 5.92 -13.21
N GLY A 114 6.16 7.01 -13.79
CA GLY A 114 5.28 8.09 -14.19
C GLY A 114 4.29 7.68 -15.28
N VAL A 115 3.21 8.44 -15.38
CA VAL A 115 2.09 8.15 -16.29
C VAL A 115 2.54 8.09 -17.75
N ASP A 116 3.51 8.88 -18.14
CA ASP A 116 4.02 8.96 -19.51
C ASP A 116 5.03 7.85 -19.82
N GLY A 117 5.32 7.00 -18.86
CA GLY A 117 6.30 5.95 -19.04
C GLY A 117 7.73 6.43 -19.15
N VAL A 118 7.97 7.72 -18.98
CA VAL A 118 9.33 8.24 -19.01
C VAL A 118 10.07 7.72 -17.79
N LYS A 119 11.19 7.09 -18.08
CA LYS A 119 11.99 6.49 -17.05
C LYS A 119 12.69 7.56 -16.26
N PRO A 120 12.56 7.61 -14.92
CA PRO A 120 13.35 8.53 -14.12
C PRO A 120 14.81 8.16 -14.24
N THR A 121 15.61 9.14 -14.38
CA THR A 121 17.06 8.95 -14.51
C THR A 121 17.76 9.05 -13.17
#